data_6d9de6f679d547b737b88c30eb666903
#
_entry.id   6d9de6f679d547b737b88c30eb666903
#
_cell.length_a   1.000
_cell.length_b   1.000
_cell.length_c   1.000
_cell.angle_alpha   90.00
_cell.angle_beta   90.00
_cell.angle_gamma   90.00
#
_symmetry.space_group_name_H-M   'P 1'
#
loop_
_entity.id
_entity.type
_entity.pdbx_description
1 polymer ?
#
loop_
_entity_poly.entity_id
_entity_poly.type
_entity_poly.pdbx_seq_one_letter_code
_entity_poly.pdbx_strand_id
1 'polypeptide(L)'
;IKLWDLAAGKAITTLTHHKKSVRSGIMSPRELTFASASADNIKKWQCRGGKFVKNFSGHDAVVNTLAMNEDGVLFSGGDNGSMRLWDYDTGYCFQSGHTTPQPGSLGAENGIFASAFDQSGSRLITCEADKTVKIWKENDSATEDSHPIDMQGWARDHASRKKL
;
A
#
# COMPACT_ATOMS: atom_id res chain seq x y z
N ILE A 1 -5.01 4.29 -15.59
CA ILE A 1 -5.12 2.82 -15.57
C ILE A 1 -6.04 2.41 -16.71
N LYS A 2 -5.76 1.30 -17.38
CA LYS A 2 -6.65 0.73 -18.40
C LYS A 2 -7.00 -0.70 -18.03
N LEU A 3 -8.28 -1.03 -18.15
CA LEU A 3 -8.77 -2.41 -18.05
C LEU A 3 -8.94 -2.95 -19.47
N TRP A 4 -8.45 -4.15 -19.69
CA TRP A 4 -8.45 -4.80 -20.99
C TRP A 4 -9.25 -6.10 -20.95
N ASP A 5 -10.01 -6.34 -21.98
CA ASP A 5 -10.55 -7.66 -22.28
C ASP A 5 -9.51 -8.41 -23.13
N LEU A 6 -8.93 -9.44 -22.57
CA LEU A 6 -7.86 -10.21 -23.22
C LEU A 6 -8.41 -11.06 -24.38
N ALA A 7 -9.66 -11.52 -24.29
CA ALA A 7 -10.28 -12.32 -25.35
C ALA A 7 -10.61 -11.46 -26.56
N ALA A 8 -11.13 -10.25 -26.33
CA ALA A 8 -11.49 -9.31 -27.40
C ALA A 8 -10.32 -8.42 -27.85
N GLY A 9 -9.19 -8.41 -27.14
CA GLY A 9 -8.04 -7.55 -27.42
C GLY A 9 -8.35 -6.04 -27.35
N LYS A 10 -9.36 -5.67 -26.55
CA LYS A 10 -9.87 -4.29 -26.49
C LYS A 10 -9.80 -3.74 -25.08
N ALA A 11 -9.57 -2.41 -24.97
CA ALA A 11 -9.73 -1.72 -23.72
C ALA A 11 -11.22 -1.63 -23.33
N ILE A 12 -11.57 -2.13 -22.14
CA ILE A 12 -12.92 -2.05 -21.58
C ILE A 12 -13.18 -0.62 -21.10
N THR A 13 -12.26 -0.07 -20.33
CA THR A 13 -12.39 1.27 -19.76
C THR A 13 -11.03 1.86 -19.40
N THR A 14 -11.00 3.18 -19.28
CA THR A 14 -9.83 3.95 -18.84
C THR A 14 -10.18 4.70 -17.56
N LEU A 15 -9.36 4.51 -16.50
CA LEU A 15 -9.54 5.12 -15.19
C LEU A 15 -8.57 6.29 -15.05
N THR A 16 -9.10 7.50 -14.90
CA THR A 16 -8.32 8.76 -14.93
C THR A 16 -8.32 9.53 -13.61
N HIS A 17 -8.75 8.92 -12.50
CA HIS A 17 -8.90 9.59 -11.21
C HIS A 17 -7.57 9.94 -10.52
N HIS A 18 -6.45 9.29 -10.89
CA HIS A 18 -5.14 9.70 -10.41
C HIS A 18 -4.68 10.99 -11.09
N LYS A 19 -4.17 11.93 -10.30
CA LYS A 19 -3.63 13.22 -10.80
C LYS A 19 -2.18 13.14 -11.23
N LYS A 20 -1.48 12.07 -10.82
CA LYS A 20 -0.07 11.81 -11.11
C LYS A 20 0.09 10.42 -11.72
N SER A 21 1.29 10.11 -12.21
CA SER A 21 1.59 8.80 -12.81
C SER A 21 1.39 7.67 -11.82
N VAL A 22 0.71 6.61 -12.28
CA VAL A 22 0.52 5.38 -11.50
C VAL A 22 1.79 4.54 -11.62
N ARG A 23 2.35 4.12 -10.50
CA ARG A 23 3.63 3.39 -10.44
C ARG A 23 3.47 1.92 -10.08
N SER A 24 2.45 1.58 -9.29
CA SER A 24 2.22 0.22 -8.83
C SER A 24 0.74 -0.10 -8.81
N GLY A 25 0.43 -1.38 -8.93
CA GLY A 25 -0.91 -1.90 -8.77
C GLY A 25 -0.86 -3.33 -8.24
N ILE A 26 -1.83 -3.68 -7.39
CA ILE A 26 -1.94 -5.00 -6.78
C ILE A 26 -3.39 -5.46 -6.77
N MET A 27 -3.62 -6.73 -7.10
CA MET A 27 -4.93 -7.36 -7.00
C MET A 27 -5.18 -7.82 -5.56
N SER A 28 -6.42 -7.69 -5.12
CA SER A 28 -6.81 -8.29 -3.85
C SER A 28 -6.92 -9.82 -4.00
N PRO A 29 -6.31 -10.60 -3.08
CA PRO A 29 -6.50 -12.05 -3.09
C PRO A 29 -7.88 -12.48 -2.57
N ARG A 30 -8.59 -11.61 -1.86
CA ARG A 30 -9.85 -11.91 -1.17
C ARG A 30 -11.11 -11.52 -1.94
N GLU A 31 -11.02 -10.50 -2.77
CA GLU A 31 -12.17 -9.93 -3.46
C GLU A 31 -11.79 -9.44 -4.87
N LEU A 32 -12.77 -9.29 -5.74
CA LEU A 32 -12.56 -8.81 -7.11
C LEU A 32 -12.34 -7.29 -7.14
N THR A 33 -11.31 -6.84 -6.43
CA THR A 33 -10.85 -5.45 -6.39
C THR A 33 -9.35 -5.37 -6.57
N PHE A 34 -8.86 -4.19 -6.86
CA PHE A 34 -7.43 -3.92 -6.93
C PHE A 34 -7.10 -2.55 -6.35
N ALA A 35 -5.86 -2.39 -5.89
CA ALA A 35 -5.32 -1.11 -5.50
C ALA A 35 -4.33 -0.60 -6.54
N SER A 36 -4.22 0.71 -6.68
CA SER A 36 -3.23 1.39 -7.51
C SER A 36 -2.59 2.53 -6.75
N ALA A 37 -1.29 2.70 -6.92
CA ALA A 37 -0.49 3.71 -6.22
C ALA A 37 0.09 4.74 -7.18
N SER A 38 0.12 5.98 -6.70
CA SER A 38 0.67 7.14 -7.38
C SER A 38 1.27 8.11 -6.36
N ALA A 39 1.88 9.20 -6.81
CA ALA A 39 2.38 10.25 -5.91
C ALA A 39 1.26 11.05 -5.22
N ASP A 40 0.02 10.94 -5.66
CA ASP A 40 -1.12 11.63 -5.06
C ASP A 40 -1.77 10.83 -3.92
N ASN A 41 -1.95 9.54 -4.11
CA ASN A 41 -2.51 8.62 -3.13
C ASN A 41 -2.58 7.19 -3.66
N ILE A 42 -3.14 6.29 -2.85
CA ILE A 42 -3.50 4.93 -3.24
C ILE A 42 -5.02 4.88 -3.40
N LYS A 43 -5.49 4.20 -4.44
CA LYS A 43 -6.92 4.08 -4.75
C LYS A 43 -7.33 2.62 -4.86
N LYS A 44 -8.50 2.29 -4.29
CA LYS A 44 -9.16 0.98 -4.42
C LYS A 44 -10.24 1.06 -5.51
N TRP A 45 -10.32 0.00 -6.32
CA TRP A 45 -11.20 -0.12 -7.47
C TRP A 45 -11.88 -1.47 -7.52
N GLN A 46 -13.07 -1.54 -8.05
CA GLN A 46 -13.68 -2.81 -8.46
C GLN A 46 -13.09 -3.26 -9.80
N CYS A 47 -12.79 -4.56 -9.93
CA CYS A 47 -12.28 -5.12 -11.19
C CYS A 47 -13.34 -5.05 -12.29
N ARG A 48 -14.60 -5.34 -11.95
CA ARG A 48 -15.69 -5.22 -12.92
C ARG A 48 -16.04 -3.75 -13.16
N GLY A 49 -15.84 -3.29 -14.37
CA GLY A 49 -16.17 -1.94 -14.80
C GLY A 49 -15.25 -0.83 -14.28
N GLY A 50 -14.29 -1.14 -13.40
CA GLY A 50 -13.32 -0.15 -12.88
C GLY A 50 -13.94 0.92 -11.98
N LYS A 51 -15.01 0.61 -11.26
CA LYS A 51 -15.63 1.59 -10.36
C LYS A 51 -14.68 1.95 -9.22
N PHE A 52 -14.50 3.25 -9.00
CA PHE A 52 -13.76 3.76 -7.84
C PHE A 52 -14.49 3.40 -6.53
N VAL A 53 -13.75 2.94 -5.53
CA VAL A 53 -14.28 2.55 -4.21
C VAL A 53 -13.85 3.56 -3.14
N LYS A 54 -12.52 3.73 -2.94
CA LYS A 54 -12.00 4.64 -1.91
C LYS A 54 -10.55 5.05 -2.16
N ASN A 55 -10.11 6.06 -1.41
CA ASN A 55 -8.71 6.45 -1.29
C ASN A 55 -8.10 5.93 0.01
N PHE A 56 -6.78 5.63 -0.03
CA PHE A 56 -5.92 5.50 1.13
C PHE A 56 -5.01 6.73 1.14
N SER A 57 -5.28 7.65 2.03
CA SER A 57 -4.58 8.94 2.07
C SER A 57 -3.65 9.01 3.27
N GLY A 58 -2.51 9.65 3.10
CA GLY A 58 -1.56 9.86 4.19
C GLY A 58 -0.09 9.65 3.82
N HIS A 59 0.22 9.12 2.61
CA HIS A 59 1.58 9.20 2.09
C HIS A 59 1.91 10.64 1.69
N ASP A 60 3.10 11.06 2.06
CA ASP A 60 3.73 12.33 1.71
C ASP A 60 4.87 12.16 0.69
N ALA A 61 4.91 10.99 0.06
CA ALA A 61 5.94 10.57 -0.88
C ALA A 61 5.32 9.90 -2.12
N VAL A 62 6.13 9.73 -3.15
CA VAL A 62 5.74 8.93 -4.31
C VAL A 62 5.71 7.47 -3.92
N VAL A 63 4.54 6.85 -3.99
CA VAL A 63 4.38 5.42 -3.68
C VAL A 63 4.85 4.60 -4.89
N ASN A 64 5.95 3.90 -4.74
CA ASN A 64 6.56 3.10 -5.80
C ASN A 64 6.04 1.68 -5.85
N THR A 65 5.66 1.11 -4.70
CA THR A 65 5.31 -0.30 -4.60
C THR A 65 4.13 -0.55 -3.68
N LEU A 66 3.35 -1.55 -4.02
CA LEU A 66 2.27 -2.12 -3.22
C LEU A 66 2.47 -3.62 -3.09
N ALA A 67 2.16 -4.16 -1.92
CA ALA A 67 2.04 -5.60 -1.69
C ALA A 67 0.82 -5.87 -0.81
N MET A 68 0.22 -7.03 -0.95
CA MET A 68 -0.97 -7.42 -0.17
C MET A 68 -0.88 -8.89 0.21
N ASN A 69 -1.23 -9.22 1.45
CA ASN A 69 -1.33 -10.58 1.91
C ASN A 69 -2.80 -11.08 1.90
N GLU A 70 -2.99 -12.35 2.21
CA GLU A 70 -4.32 -12.97 2.25
C GLU A 70 -5.19 -12.48 3.42
N ASP A 71 -4.60 -11.89 4.46
CA ASP A 71 -5.33 -11.32 5.60
C ASP A 71 -5.93 -9.94 5.30
N GLY A 72 -5.63 -9.38 4.12
CA GLY A 72 -6.10 -8.06 3.72
C GLY A 72 -5.24 -6.92 4.23
N VAL A 73 -4.00 -7.21 4.60
CA VAL A 73 -3.01 -6.18 4.91
C VAL A 73 -2.39 -5.67 3.62
N LEU A 74 -2.58 -4.39 3.35
CA LEU A 74 -1.96 -3.70 2.22
C LEU A 74 -0.71 -2.97 2.72
N PHE A 75 0.43 -3.28 2.14
CA PHE A 75 1.68 -2.54 2.31
C PHE A 75 1.86 -1.52 1.19
N SER A 76 2.43 -0.37 1.53
CA SER A 76 2.86 0.63 0.55
C SER A 76 4.23 1.21 0.92
N GLY A 77 5.14 1.24 -0.05
CA GLY A 77 6.49 1.75 0.07
C GLY A 77 6.74 2.98 -0.80
N GLY A 78 7.32 4.03 -0.19
CA GLY A 78 7.60 5.31 -0.81
C GLY A 78 9.04 5.49 -1.25
N ASP A 79 9.28 6.47 -2.12
CA ASP A 79 10.61 6.84 -2.63
C ASP A 79 11.49 7.52 -1.57
N ASN A 80 10.91 7.99 -0.48
CA ASN A 80 11.62 8.56 0.68
C ASN A 80 11.84 7.55 1.82
N GLY A 81 11.61 6.26 1.57
CA GLY A 81 11.73 5.20 2.58
C GLY A 81 10.52 5.07 3.50
N SER A 82 9.48 5.83 3.28
CA SER A 82 8.25 5.69 4.08
C SER A 82 7.57 4.36 3.80
N MET A 83 7.14 3.70 4.88
CA MET A 83 6.39 2.46 4.87
C MET A 83 5.06 2.68 5.55
N ARG A 84 3.99 2.12 4.99
CA ARG A 84 2.67 2.12 5.62
C ARG A 84 1.98 0.79 5.45
N LEU A 85 1.32 0.36 6.52
CA LEU A 85 0.47 -0.83 6.56
C LEU A 85 -0.97 -0.38 6.77
N TRP A 86 -1.84 -0.91 5.93
CA TRP A 86 -3.25 -0.52 5.85
C TRP A 86 -4.14 -1.74 6.00
N ASP A 87 -5.22 -1.57 6.71
CA ASP A 87 -6.37 -2.45 6.57
C ASP A 87 -7.06 -2.14 5.23
N TYR A 88 -7.03 -3.10 4.32
CA TYR A 88 -7.55 -2.92 2.96
C TYR A 88 -9.05 -2.70 2.90
N ASP A 89 -9.80 -3.26 3.86
CA ASP A 89 -11.25 -3.16 3.88
C ASP A 89 -11.70 -1.78 4.41
N THR A 90 -11.11 -1.32 5.49
CA THR A 90 -11.45 -0.03 6.09
C THR A 90 -10.68 1.13 5.47
N GLY A 91 -9.47 0.88 4.95
CA GLY A 91 -8.52 1.87 4.47
C GLY A 91 -7.82 2.63 5.61
N TYR A 92 -7.85 2.08 6.82
CA TYR A 92 -7.13 2.64 7.96
C TYR A 92 -5.65 2.28 7.89
N CYS A 93 -4.78 3.27 8.10
CA CYS A 93 -3.35 3.07 8.27
C CYS A 93 -3.09 2.73 9.73
N PHE A 94 -2.85 1.47 10.05
CA PHE A 94 -2.62 1.04 11.43
C PHE A 94 -1.15 1.10 11.84
N GLN A 95 -0.22 1.12 10.88
CA GLN A 95 1.19 1.24 11.16
C GLN A 95 1.89 2.07 10.08
N SER A 96 2.81 2.93 10.50
CA SER A 96 3.68 3.72 9.63
C SER A 96 5.10 3.72 10.16
N GLY A 97 6.08 3.77 9.26
CA GLY A 97 7.49 3.79 9.61
C GLY A 97 8.34 4.28 8.46
N HIS A 98 9.63 4.32 8.68
CA HIS A 98 10.65 4.60 7.66
C HIS A 98 11.73 3.53 7.73
N THR A 99 12.20 3.14 6.55
CA THR A 99 13.38 2.29 6.48
C THR A 99 14.65 3.11 6.69
N THR A 100 15.68 2.46 7.23
CA THR A 100 16.99 3.09 7.46
C THR A 100 17.98 2.54 6.45
N PRO A 101 18.71 3.38 5.69
CA PRO A 101 19.74 2.91 4.75
C PRO A 101 20.82 2.11 5.47
N GLN A 102 21.45 1.17 4.76
CA GLN A 102 22.58 0.42 5.32
C GLN A 102 23.75 1.34 5.67
N PRO A 103 24.59 0.97 6.67
CA PRO A 103 25.79 1.75 7.00
C PRO A 103 26.69 1.96 5.78
N GLY A 104 27.10 3.21 5.54
CA GLY A 104 27.91 3.60 4.40
C GLY A 104 27.15 4.06 3.17
N SER A 105 25.83 3.92 3.15
CA SER A 105 24.96 4.53 2.12
C SER A 105 24.58 5.96 2.49
N LEU A 106 24.24 6.76 1.48
CA LEU A 106 23.72 8.11 1.69
C LEU A 106 22.33 8.05 2.34
N GLY A 107 22.02 9.00 3.21
CA GLY A 107 20.72 9.08 3.86
C GLY A 107 19.52 9.20 2.89
N ALA A 108 19.76 9.68 1.68
CA ALA A 108 18.76 9.76 0.62
C ALA A 108 18.55 8.42 -0.15
N GLU A 109 19.40 7.42 0.09
CA GLU A 109 19.29 6.09 -0.54
C GLU A 109 18.38 5.16 0.26
N ASN A 110 17.25 5.65 0.74
CA ASN A 110 16.28 4.88 1.52
C ASN A 110 15.00 4.56 0.75
N GLY A 111 14.91 4.92 -0.51
CA GLY A 111 13.70 4.69 -1.32
C GLY A 111 13.38 3.20 -1.47
N ILE A 112 12.11 2.85 -1.31
CA ILE A 112 11.62 1.49 -1.52
C ILE A 112 11.09 1.39 -2.95
N PHE A 113 11.62 0.45 -3.74
CA PHE A 113 11.25 0.29 -5.14
C PHE A 113 10.34 -0.89 -5.42
N ALA A 114 10.51 -1.97 -4.67
CA ALA A 114 9.68 -3.16 -4.82
C ALA A 114 9.38 -3.79 -3.47
N SER A 115 8.26 -4.49 -3.38
CA SER A 115 7.86 -5.23 -2.19
C SER A 115 7.01 -6.44 -2.56
N ALA A 116 7.08 -7.47 -1.73
CA ALA A 116 6.21 -8.63 -1.82
C ALA A 116 6.03 -9.24 -0.43
N PHE A 117 4.86 -9.79 -0.16
CA PHE A 117 4.70 -10.73 0.93
C PHE A 117 5.18 -12.11 0.52
N ASP A 118 5.67 -12.89 1.47
CA ASP A 118 5.93 -14.30 1.27
C ASP A 118 4.62 -15.08 1.12
N GLN A 119 4.72 -16.33 0.74
CA GLN A 119 3.56 -17.20 0.51
C GLN A 119 2.72 -17.43 1.78
N SER A 120 3.32 -17.33 2.96
CA SER A 120 2.62 -17.43 4.24
C SER A 120 1.90 -16.13 4.66
N GLY A 121 2.23 -15.00 4.01
CA GLY A 121 1.72 -13.68 4.38
C GLY A 121 2.35 -13.06 5.64
N SER A 122 3.23 -13.81 6.33
CA SER A 122 3.80 -13.41 7.62
C SER A 122 5.08 -12.59 7.51
N ARG A 123 5.70 -12.55 6.33
CA ARG A 123 6.93 -11.80 6.08
C ARG A 123 6.74 -10.87 4.89
N LEU A 124 7.19 -9.64 5.07
CA LEU A 124 7.27 -8.67 4.01
C LEU A 124 8.72 -8.53 3.55
N ILE A 125 8.95 -8.55 2.26
CA ILE A 125 10.26 -8.35 1.62
C ILE A 125 10.22 -7.00 0.93
N THR A 126 11.24 -6.16 1.15
CA THR A 126 11.42 -4.87 0.47
C THR A 126 12.76 -4.82 -0.24
N CYS A 127 12.77 -4.24 -1.44
CA CYS A 127 14.00 -3.96 -2.21
C CYS A 127 14.21 -2.45 -2.20
N GLU A 128 15.37 -2.01 -1.75
CA GLU A 128 15.63 -0.61 -1.44
C GLU A 128 16.77 0.01 -2.26
N ALA A 129 16.80 1.33 -2.32
CA ALA A 129 17.78 2.10 -3.07
C ALA A 129 19.22 1.92 -2.56
N ASP A 130 19.39 1.57 -1.29
CA ASP A 130 20.68 1.30 -0.65
C ASP A 130 21.31 -0.05 -1.05
N LYS A 131 20.79 -0.70 -2.08
CA LYS A 131 21.26 -1.99 -2.62
C LYS A 131 20.96 -3.18 -1.69
N THR A 132 20.05 -3.01 -0.72
CA THR A 132 19.64 -4.08 0.19
C THR A 132 18.29 -4.64 -0.14
N VAL A 133 18.10 -5.89 0.26
CA VAL A 133 16.80 -6.54 0.39
C VAL A 133 16.56 -6.75 1.87
N LYS A 134 15.47 -6.20 2.41
CA LYS A 134 15.11 -6.33 3.81
C LYS A 134 13.91 -7.24 3.97
N ILE A 135 13.94 -8.03 5.04
CA ILE A 135 12.86 -8.94 5.41
C ILE A 135 12.29 -8.47 6.75
N TRP A 136 11.00 -8.18 6.75
CA TRP A 136 10.26 -7.72 7.91
C TRP A 136 9.36 -8.83 8.40
N LYS A 137 9.26 -8.98 9.71
CA LYS A 137 8.39 -9.97 10.36
C LYS A 137 7.53 -9.25 11.40
N GLU A 138 6.34 -9.78 11.67
CA GLU A 138 5.55 -9.35 12.81
C GLU A 138 6.32 -9.51 14.12
N ASN A 139 6.10 -8.58 15.03
CA ASN A 139 6.66 -8.66 16.37
C ASN A 139 5.69 -9.44 17.26
N ASP A 140 5.96 -10.74 17.42
CA ASP A 140 5.15 -11.65 18.24
C ASP A 140 5.09 -11.26 19.74
N SER A 141 5.98 -10.35 20.18
CA SER A 141 6.02 -9.85 21.56
C SER A 141 5.32 -8.49 21.74
N ALA A 142 4.78 -7.91 20.66
CA ALA A 142 4.04 -6.66 20.76
C ALA A 142 2.72 -6.87 21.50
N THR A 143 2.47 -6.00 22.48
CA THR A 143 1.21 -5.95 23.25
C THR A 143 0.57 -4.58 23.10
N GLU A 144 -0.71 -4.44 23.46
CA GLU A 144 -1.38 -3.13 23.46
C GLU A 144 -0.67 -2.09 24.33
N ASP A 145 -0.01 -2.52 25.42
CA ASP A 145 0.74 -1.64 26.32
C ASP A 145 2.06 -1.17 25.69
N SER A 146 2.76 -2.07 24.98
CA SER A 146 4.07 -1.76 24.36
C SER A 146 3.91 -1.03 23.01
N HIS A 147 2.83 -1.29 22.29
CA HIS A 147 2.55 -0.73 20.96
C HIS A 147 1.06 -0.30 20.87
N PRO A 148 0.67 0.77 21.57
CA PRO A 148 -0.72 1.20 21.61
C PRO A 148 -1.23 1.60 20.21
N ILE A 149 -2.41 1.11 19.87
CA ILE A 149 -3.13 1.50 18.64
C ILE A 149 -3.85 2.81 18.92
N ASP A 150 -3.70 3.79 18.05
CA ASP A 150 -4.49 5.03 18.13
C ASP A 150 -5.97 4.80 17.73
N MET A 151 -6.73 4.24 18.67
CA MET A 151 -8.16 3.99 18.50
C MET A 151 -8.97 5.28 18.29
N GLN A 152 -8.50 6.41 18.81
CA GLN A 152 -9.18 7.70 18.62
C GLN A 152 -8.94 8.23 17.20
N GLY A 153 -7.74 8.08 16.66
CA GLY A 153 -7.43 8.37 15.27
C GLY A 153 -8.25 7.51 14.33
N TRP A 154 -8.31 6.21 14.59
CA TRP A 154 -9.15 5.28 13.84
C TRP A 154 -10.63 5.67 13.85
N ALA A 155 -11.19 5.98 15.01
CA ALA A 155 -12.59 6.39 15.16
C ALA A 155 -12.90 7.71 14.44
N ARG A 156 -11.98 8.70 14.47
CA ARG A 156 -12.10 9.96 13.73
C ARG A 156 -12.12 9.75 12.22
N ASP A 157 -11.22 8.92 11.72
CA ASP A 157 -11.15 8.59 10.31
C ASP A 157 -12.40 7.85 9.82
N HIS A 158 -12.95 6.96 10.64
CA HIS A 158 -14.20 6.27 10.34
C HIS A 158 -15.43 7.20 10.39
N ALA A 159 -15.50 8.12 11.35
CA ALA A 159 -16.60 9.06 11.47
C ALA A 159 -16.65 10.06 10.30
N SER A 160 -15.50 10.50 9.81
CA SER A 160 -15.41 11.40 8.64
C SER A 160 -15.86 10.72 7.33
N ARG A 161 -15.71 9.39 7.21
CA ARG A 161 -16.07 8.61 6.02
C ARG A 161 -17.54 8.23 5.91
N LYS A 162 -18.29 8.23 7.02
CA LYS A 162 -19.74 8.00 7.03
C LYS A 162 -20.57 9.19 6.54
N LYS A 163 -19.94 10.34 6.26
CA LYS A 163 -20.60 11.57 5.81
C LYS A 163 -20.46 11.83 4.30
N LEU A 164 -19.95 10.89 3.53
CA LEU A 164 -19.84 10.89 2.08
C LEU A 164 -20.62 9.71 1.50
#